data_266fc26995db49ef204ecbeead49d1b1
#
_entry.id   266fc26995db49ef204ecbeead49d1b1
#
_cell.length_a   1.000
_cell.length_b   1.000
_cell.length_c   1.000
_cell.angle_alpha   90.00
_cell.angle_beta   90.00
_cell.angle_gamma   90.00
#
_symmetry.space_group_name_H-M   'P 1'
#
loop_
_entity.id
_entity.type
_entity.pdbx_description
1 polymer ?
#
loop_
_entity_poly.entity_id
_entity_poly.type
_entity_poly.pdbx_seq_one_letter_code
_entity_poly.pdbx_strand_id
1 'polypeptide(L)'
;MESDTARHFLRQWIEKDVADGKTGGKVVTRFPPEPNGYIHIGHAKAVCVDFGMAKLFGGECHLRLDDTNPTKESDEYAENIKKDINWLGFQWSGEGDAGEAGFYNASNMFDTMFQIAEELIRRGQAYCCNLTQDEWKEYRGVPEKPGTPSPSRDTDPERNLRIFHEMRDGKYADGEWCLRAKIDMASPNIHFRDRVI
;
A
#
# COMPACT_ATOMS: atom_id res chain seq x y z
N MET A 1 7.97 18.71 -36.52
CA MET A 1 9.03 18.76 -35.48
C MET A 1 8.34 19.02 -34.17
N GLU A 2 7.98 17.95 -33.44
CA GLU A 2 7.51 18.10 -32.07
C GLU A 2 8.66 18.66 -31.25
N SER A 3 8.42 19.79 -30.58
CA SER A 3 9.40 20.39 -29.68
C SER A 3 9.83 19.37 -28.64
N ASP A 4 11.13 19.24 -28.46
CA ASP A 4 11.77 18.44 -27.39
C ASP A 4 11.53 19.15 -26.03
N THR A 5 10.26 19.41 -25.72
CA THR A 5 9.82 19.85 -24.41
C THR A 5 10.07 18.69 -23.46
N ALA A 6 10.82 18.97 -22.41
CA ALA A 6 11.28 18.02 -21.39
C ALA A 6 10.21 16.95 -21.07
N ARG A 7 10.38 15.76 -21.63
CA ARG A 7 9.44 14.64 -21.42
C ARG A 7 9.44 14.30 -19.95
N HIS A 8 8.26 14.17 -19.37
CA HIS A 8 8.11 13.79 -17.97
C HIS A 8 8.83 12.44 -17.71
N PHE A 9 9.63 12.36 -16.66
CA PHE A 9 10.49 11.20 -16.39
C PHE A 9 9.69 9.87 -16.27
N LEU A 10 8.46 9.89 -15.71
CA LEU A 10 7.60 8.71 -15.68
C LEU A 10 7.25 8.21 -17.07
N ARG A 11 6.98 9.12 -18.03
CA ARG A 11 6.72 8.73 -19.42
C ARG A 11 7.94 8.02 -20.01
N GLN A 12 9.14 8.53 -19.79
CA GLN A 12 10.38 7.91 -20.29
C GLN A 12 10.59 6.51 -19.68
N TRP A 13 10.32 6.34 -18.39
CA TRP A 13 10.41 5.04 -17.74
C TRP A 13 9.38 4.04 -18.29
N ILE A 14 8.13 4.46 -18.46
CA ILE A 14 7.09 3.61 -19.02
C ILE A 14 7.43 3.23 -20.47
N GLU A 15 7.86 4.19 -21.31
CA GLU A 15 8.30 3.93 -22.69
C GLU A 15 9.41 2.88 -22.72
N LYS A 16 10.38 2.98 -21.81
CA LYS A 16 11.46 1.99 -21.69
C LYS A 16 10.93 0.64 -21.23
N ASP A 17 10.10 0.58 -20.19
CA ASP A 17 9.58 -0.69 -19.67
C ASP A 17 8.66 -1.39 -20.65
N VAL A 18 7.89 -0.65 -21.46
CA VAL A 18 7.12 -1.20 -22.59
C VAL A 18 8.05 -1.77 -23.66
N ALA A 19 9.10 -1.02 -24.06
CA ALA A 19 10.06 -1.48 -25.04
C ALA A 19 10.84 -2.72 -24.57
N ASP A 20 11.17 -2.80 -23.30
CA ASP A 20 11.82 -3.95 -22.65
C ASP A 20 10.88 -5.16 -22.45
N GLY A 21 9.58 -5.02 -22.76
CA GLY A 21 8.58 -6.10 -22.60
C GLY A 21 8.15 -6.35 -21.14
N LYS A 22 8.53 -5.50 -20.20
CA LYS A 22 8.25 -5.70 -18.76
C LYS A 22 6.77 -5.59 -18.39
N THR A 23 5.99 -4.86 -19.19
CA THR A 23 4.57 -4.62 -18.93
C THR A 23 3.65 -5.70 -19.50
N GLY A 24 4.17 -6.70 -20.19
CA GLY A 24 3.35 -7.68 -20.90
C GLY A 24 2.47 -7.06 -21.99
N GLY A 25 2.82 -5.87 -22.49
CA GLY A 25 2.08 -5.14 -23.51
C GLY A 25 0.96 -4.25 -22.97
N LYS A 26 0.75 -4.19 -21.66
CA LYS A 26 -0.31 -3.39 -21.02
C LYS A 26 0.26 -2.48 -19.94
N VAL A 27 -0.09 -1.20 -19.98
CA VAL A 27 0.23 -0.24 -18.91
C VAL A 27 -0.96 -0.12 -17.98
N VAL A 28 -0.75 -0.46 -16.71
CA VAL A 28 -1.78 -0.33 -15.67
C VAL A 28 -1.29 0.62 -14.60
N THR A 29 -2.09 1.60 -14.29
CA THR A 29 -1.86 2.56 -13.21
C THR A 29 -2.97 2.48 -12.16
N ARG A 30 -2.80 3.16 -11.04
CA ARG A 30 -3.78 3.14 -9.96
C ARG A 30 -3.75 4.46 -9.19
N PHE A 31 -4.92 5.00 -8.95
CA PHE A 31 -5.12 6.09 -8.00
C PHE A 31 -5.74 5.51 -6.71
N PRO A 32 -5.01 5.50 -5.56
CA PRO A 32 -5.45 4.86 -4.33
C PRO A 32 -5.74 5.88 -3.22
N PRO A 33 -6.81 6.69 -3.28
CA PRO A 33 -7.12 7.65 -2.24
C PRO A 33 -7.72 6.98 -0.99
N GLU A 34 -7.45 7.53 0.20
CA GLU A 34 -8.20 7.24 1.41
C GLU A 34 -9.51 8.06 1.41
N PRO A 35 -10.69 7.45 1.66
CA PRO A 35 -11.96 8.18 1.71
C PRO A 35 -12.19 8.85 3.07
N ASN A 36 -11.21 9.62 3.55
CA ASN A 36 -11.18 10.31 4.85
C ASN A 36 -11.34 11.83 4.74
N GLY A 37 -11.65 12.35 3.54
CA GLY A 37 -11.83 13.77 3.26
C GLY A 37 -12.04 14.03 1.76
N TYR A 38 -12.32 15.30 1.44
CA TYR A 38 -12.43 15.74 0.05
C TYR A 38 -11.06 15.80 -0.62
N ILE A 39 -11.03 15.52 -1.92
CA ILE A 39 -9.78 15.67 -2.68
C ILE A 39 -9.45 17.16 -2.88
N HIS A 40 -8.18 17.46 -3.00
CA HIS A 40 -7.66 18.80 -3.23
C HIS A 40 -6.75 18.83 -4.47
N ILE A 41 -6.22 19.99 -4.83
CA ILE A 41 -5.40 20.17 -6.03
C ILE A 41 -4.19 19.21 -6.11
N GLY A 42 -3.65 18.79 -4.97
CA GLY A 42 -2.58 17.78 -4.92
C GLY A 42 -3.06 16.42 -5.43
N HIS A 43 -4.27 16.00 -5.02
CA HIS A 43 -4.91 14.78 -5.51
C HIS A 43 -5.27 14.90 -6.99
N ALA A 44 -5.81 16.06 -7.43
CA ALA A 44 -6.10 16.30 -8.85
C ALA A 44 -4.85 16.14 -9.73
N LYS A 45 -3.68 16.61 -9.25
CA LYS A 45 -2.41 16.39 -9.93
C LYS A 45 -2.06 14.91 -10.06
N ALA A 46 -2.23 14.12 -8.99
CA ALA A 46 -2.00 12.67 -9.02
C ALA A 46 -2.97 11.97 -9.99
N VAL A 47 -4.27 12.31 -9.94
CA VAL A 47 -5.28 11.81 -10.89
C VAL A 47 -4.85 12.08 -12.32
N CYS A 48 -4.44 13.33 -12.65
CA CYS A 48 -3.99 13.68 -14.00
C CYS A 48 -2.74 12.88 -14.43
N VAL A 49 -1.85 12.54 -13.52
CA VAL A 49 -0.66 11.74 -13.82
C VAL A 49 -1.06 10.28 -14.04
N ASP A 50 -1.80 9.68 -13.10
CA ASP A 50 -2.12 8.25 -13.14
C ASP A 50 -3.03 7.91 -14.32
N PHE A 51 -4.15 8.60 -14.45
CA PHE A 51 -5.08 8.40 -15.57
C PHE A 51 -4.49 8.87 -16.90
N GLY A 52 -3.74 9.98 -16.89
CA GLY A 52 -3.09 10.51 -18.09
C GLY A 52 -2.05 9.55 -18.67
N MET A 53 -1.23 8.91 -17.83
CA MET A 53 -0.27 7.91 -18.28
C MET A 53 -0.97 6.68 -18.83
N ALA A 54 -1.97 6.13 -18.14
CA ALA A 54 -2.75 5.02 -18.67
C ALA A 54 -3.33 5.35 -20.06
N LYS A 55 -3.99 6.49 -20.20
CA LYS A 55 -4.59 6.95 -21.47
C LYS A 55 -3.53 7.11 -22.57
N LEU A 56 -2.36 7.68 -22.25
CA LEU A 56 -1.28 7.92 -23.21
C LEU A 56 -0.75 6.62 -23.82
N PHE A 57 -0.73 5.55 -23.05
CA PHE A 57 -0.23 4.24 -23.46
C PHE A 57 -1.34 3.24 -23.85
N GLY A 58 -2.59 3.68 -23.97
CA GLY A 58 -3.73 2.80 -24.28
C GLY A 58 -3.97 1.72 -23.23
N GLY A 59 -3.59 2.03 -21.99
CA GLY A 59 -3.71 1.13 -20.83
C GLY A 59 -4.93 1.39 -19.97
N GLU A 60 -4.88 0.94 -18.72
CA GLU A 60 -5.97 1.03 -17.74
C GLU A 60 -5.52 1.77 -16.49
N CYS A 61 -6.46 2.48 -15.86
CA CYS A 61 -6.25 3.07 -14.55
C CYS A 61 -7.33 2.60 -13.58
N HIS A 62 -6.90 1.98 -12.48
CA HIS A 62 -7.81 1.52 -11.44
C HIS A 62 -8.02 2.63 -10.40
N LEU A 63 -9.24 2.75 -9.90
CA LEU A 63 -9.56 3.48 -8.67
C LEU A 63 -9.65 2.46 -7.53
N ARG A 64 -8.77 2.58 -6.54
CA ARG A 64 -8.83 1.76 -5.32
C ARG A 64 -9.00 2.66 -4.11
N LEU A 65 -10.11 2.59 -3.43
CA LEU A 65 -10.24 3.24 -2.14
C LEU A 65 -9.40 2.48 -1.10
N ASP A 66 -8.49 3.17 -0.43
CA ASP A 66 -7.73 2.63 0.69
C ASP A 66 -8.56 2.79 2.00
N ASP A 67 -9.70 2.13 2.01
CA ASP A 67 -10.75 2.18 3.04
C ASP A 67 -10.47 1.18 4.17
N THR A 68 -9.31 1.30 4.81
CA THR A 68 -8.86 0.37 5.85
C THR A 68 -9.05 0.88 7.27
N ASN A 69 -9.53 2.11 7.46
CA ASN A 69 -9.75 2.73 8.77
C ASN A 69 -11.20 3.20 8.94
N PRO A 70 -12.11 2.33 9.40
CA PRO A 70 -13.55 2.62 9.49
C PRO A 70 -13.90 3.78 10.44
N THR A 71 -12.95 4.24 11.27
CA THR A 71 -13.21 5.35 12.21
C THR A 71 -13.06 6.73 11.58
N LYS A 72 -12.45 6.83 10.40
CA LYS A 72 -12.14 8.09 9.70
C LYS A 72 -12.77 8.22 8.33
N GLU A 73 -13.33 7.15 7.82
CA GLU A 73 -13.82 7.05 6.45
C GLU A 73 -15.33 7.21 6.40
N SER A 74 -15.83 7.74 5.28
CA SER A 74 -17.26 7.84 5.05
C SER A 74 -17.61 7.63 3.58
N ASP A 75 -18.81 7.09 3.36
CA ASP A 75 -19.39 6.90 2.03
C ASP A 75 -19.51 8.22 1.28
N GLU A 76 -19.74 9.33 2.00
CA GLU A 76 -19.80 10.66 1.41
C GLU A 76 -18.50 11.03 0.71
N TYR A 77 -17.34 10.81 1.36
CA TYR A 77 -16.05 11.09 0.77
C TYR A 77 -15.75 10.16 -0.40
N ALA A 78 -16.08 8.86 -0.28
CA ALA A 78 -15.93 7.89 -1.36
C ALA A 78 -16.68 8.32 -2.62
N GLU A 79 -17.95 8.71 -2.48
CA GLU A 79 -18.77 9.19 -3.61
C GLU A 79 -18.27 10.52 -4.18
N ASN A 80 -17.78 11.44 -3.34
CA ASN A 80 -17.23 12.69 -3.85
C ASN A 80 -15.91 12.47 -4.61
N ILE A 81 -15.04 11.56 -4.17
CA ILE A 81 -13.83 11.18 -4.91
C ILE A 81 -14.20 10.69 -6.31
N LYS A 82 -15.18 9.80 -6.44
CA LYS A 82 -15.68 9.32 -7.73
C LYS A 82 -16.18 10.47 -8.62
N LYS A 83 -16.99 11.38 -8.05
CA LYS A 83 -17.52 12.55 -8.77
C LYS A 83 -16.41 13.48 -9.25
N ASP A 84 -15.43 13.76 -8.40
CA ASP A 84 -14.33 14.68 -8.72
C ASP A 84 -13.41 14.11 -9.81
N ILE A 85 -13.13 12.80 -9.82
CA ILE A 85 -12.38 12.14 -10.89
C ILE A 85 -13.15 12.29 -12.22
N ASN A 86 -14.45 12.02 -12.21
CA ASN A 86 -15.30 12.18 -13.40
C ASN A 86 -15.36 13.65 -13.86
N TRP A 87 -15.44 14.59 -12.93
CA TRP A 87 -15.42 16.03 -13.24
C TRP A 87 -14.11 16.47 -13.87
N LEU A 88 -12.97 15.87 -13.47
CA LEU A 88 -11.66 16.08 -14.11
C LEU A 88 -11.57 15.45 -15.52
N GLY A 89 -12.61 14.73 -15.98
CA GLY A 89 -12.68 14.14 -17.30
C GLY A 89 -12.01 12.76 -17.40
N PHE A 90 -11.86 12.05 -16.27
CA PHE A 90 -11.31 10.71 -16.23
C PHE A 90 -12.35 9.68 -15.79
N GLN A 91 -12.12 8.44 -16.20
CA GLN A 91 -12.84 7.26 -15.74
C GLN A 91 -11.85 6.13 -15.49
N TRP A 92 -12.07 5.40 -14.42
CA TRP A 92 -11.34 4.16 -14.15
C TRP A 92 -11.83 3.04 -15.07
N SER A 93 -10.97 2.06 -15.31
CA SER A 93 -11.21 0.98 -16.27
C SER A 93 -10.38 -0.25 -15.92
N GLY A 94 -10.74 -1.38 -16.51
CA GLY A 94 -10.06 -2.66 -16.33
C GLY A 94 -10.86 -3.63 -15.47
N GLU A 95 -10.21 -4.67 -14.97
CA GLU A 95 -10.81 -5.56 -14.00
C GLU A 95 -11.08 -4.82 -12.70
N GLY A 96 -12.11 -5.23 -11.98
CA GLY A 96 -12.53 -4.60 -10.75
C GLY A 96 -13.14 -5.59 -9.79
N ASP A 97 -13.60 -5.08 -8.68
CA ASP A 97 -14.17 -5.80 -7.56
C ASP A 97 -15.68 -5.51 -7.45
N ALA A 98 -16.43 -6.40 -6.81
CA ALA A 98 -17.87 -6.25 -6.55
C ALA A 98 -18.73 -5.87 -7.77
N GLY A 99 -18.29 -6.20 -8.99
CA GLY A 99 -19.04 -5.96 -10.24
C GLY A 99 -18.86 -4.56 -10.83
N GLU A 100 -18.01 -3.70 -10.26
CA GLU A 100 -17.65 -2.39 -10.82
C GLU A 100 -16.27 -2.46 -11.47
N ALA A 101 -16.22 -2.38 -12.80
CA ALA A 101 -14.97 -2.48 -13.56
C ALA A 101 -13.97 -1.40 -13.17
N GLY A 102 -12.73 -1.80 -12.88
CA GLY A 102 -11.63 -0.91 -12.54
C GLY A 102 -11.72 -0.25 -11.15
N PHE A 103 -12.71 -0.64 -10.33
CA PHE A 103 -12.91 -0.13 -8.99
C PHE A 103 -12.63 -1.20 -7.93
N TYR A 104 -11.99 -0.82 -6.83
CA TYR A 104 -11.65 -1.69 -5.71
C TYR A 104 -11.85 -0.98 -4.37
N ASN A 105 -12.26 -1.73 -3.36
CA ASN A 105 -12.14 -1.37 -1.96
C ASN A 105 -11.04 -2.22 -1.32
N ALA A 106 -10.09 -1.60 -0.64
CA ALA A 106 -9.03 -2.34 0.05
C ALA A 106 -9.61 -3.20 1.19
N SER A 107 -10.70 -2.75 1.82
CA SER A 107 -11.42 -3.48 2.87
C SER A 107 -11.95 -4.84 2.40
N ASN A 108 -12.29 -5.01 1.12
CA ASN A 108 -12.73 -6.28 0.56
C ASN A 108 -11.62 -7.34 0.51
N MET A 109 -10.36 -6.94 0.75
CA MET A 109 -9.20 -7.82 0.70
C MET A 109 -8.68 -8.25 2.08
N PHE A 110 -9.34 -7.88 3.19
CA PHE A 110 -8.87 -8.18 4.54
C PHE A 110 -8.62 -9.66 4.79
N ASP A 111 -9.51 -10.54 4.34
CA ASP A 111 -9.31 -11.99 4.50
C ASP A 111 -8.09 -12.48 3.72
N THR A 112 -7.88 -11.97 2.50
CA THR A 112 -6.71 -12.29 1.69
C THR A 112 -5.42 -11.75 2.33
N MET A 113 -5.44 -10.51 2.84
CA MET A 113 -4.30 -9.92 3.56
C MET A 113 -3.96 -10.73 4.81
N PHE A 114 -4.97 -11.18 5.55
CA PHE A 114 -4.78 -12.03 6.73
C PHE A 114 -4.10 -13.35 6.37
N GLN A 115 -4.57 -14.03 5.32
CA GLN A 115 -3.96 -15.29 4.84
C GLN A 115 -2.50 -15.08 4.37
N ILE A 116 -2.21 -13.98 3.68
CA ILE A 116 -0.85 -13.62 3.29
C ILE A 116 0.03 -13.39 4.52
N ALA A 117 -0.48 -12.69 5.53
CA ALA A 117 0.23 -12.46 6.79
C ALA A 117 0.56 -13.78 7.51
N GLU A 118 -0.39 -14.72 7.58
CA GLU A 118 -0.13 -16.07 8.12
C GLU A 118 0.99 -16.79 7.35
N GLU A 119 0.98 -16.70 6.02
CA GLU A 119 2.01 -17.33 5.19
C GLU A 119 3.40 -16.70 5.43
N LEU A 120 3.47 -15.37 5.58
CA LEU A 120 4.71 -14.69 5.95
C LEU A 120 5.22 -15.15 7.32
N ILE A 121 4.34 -15.38 8.29
CA ILE A 121 4.70 -15.93 9.59
C ILE A 121 5.23 -17.36 9.45
N ARG A 122 4.53 -18.24 8.71
CA ARG A 122 4.95 -19.63 8.48
C ARG A 122 6.33 -19.71 7.84
N ARG A 123 6.64 -18.80 6.92
CA ARG A 123 7.96 -18.69 6.27
C ARG A 123 9.02 -18.04 7.16
N GLY A 124 8.67 -17.60 8.35
CA GLY A 124 9.60 -16.89 9.23
C GLY A 124 9.98 -15.49 8.72
N GLN A 125 9.17 -14.92 7.82
CA GLN A 125 9.37 -13.58 7.24
C GLN A 125 8.62 -12.48 8.00
N ALA A 126 7.75 -12.84 8.93
CA ALA A 126 7.06 -11.93 9.83
C ALA A 126 7.00 -12.49 11.24
N TYR A 127 6.82 -11.63 12.22
CA TYR A 127 6.73 -11.97 13.63
C TYR A 127 5.87 -10.99 14.42
N CYS A 128 5.21 -11.45 15.47
CA CYS A 128 4.46 -10.63 16.40
C CYS A 128 5.39 -9.94 17.40
N CYS A 129 5.15 -8.66 17.65
CA CYS A 129 5.96 -7.83 18.52
C CYS A 129 5.09 -7.02 19.47
N ASN A 130 5.42 -7.04 20.75
CA ASN A 130 4.72 -6.29 21.80
C ASN A 130 5.54 -5.16 22.40
N LEU A 131 6.60 -4.72 21.73
CA LEU A 131 7.32 -3.52 22.13
C LEU A 131 6.45 -2.28 21.95
N THR A 132 6.48 -1.41 22.94
CA THR A 132 5.89 -0.08 22.83
C THR A 132 6.56 0.75 21.74
N GLN A 133 5.94 1.83 21.31
CA GLN A 133 6.54 2.70 20.28
C GLN A 133 7.89 3.30 20.71
N ASP A 134 8.06 3.60 22.00
CA ASP A 134 9.32 4.17 22.50
C ASP A 134 10.43 3.13 22.58
N GLU A 135 10.15 1.94 23.13
CA GLU A 135 11.08 0.82 23.08
C GLU A 135 11.48 0.47 21.63
N TRP A 136 10.48 0.45 20.70
CA TRP A 136 10.78 0.17 19.30
C TRP A 136 11.71 1.21 18.66
N LYS A 137 11.61 2.50 19.02
CA LYS A 137 12.53 3.54 18.51
C LYS A 137 13.97 3.23 18.88
N GLU A 138 14.21 2.70 20.09
CA GLU A 138 15.55 2.30 20.52
C GLU A 138 16.07 1.14 19.69
N TYR A 139 15.27 0.08 19.49
CA TYR A 139 15.65 -1.08 18.67
C TYR A 139 15.83 -0.71 17.19
N ARG A 140 14.94 0.10 16.63
CA ARG A 140 15.03 0.54 15.22
C ARG A 140 16.29 1.34 14.95
N GLY A 141 16.78 2.10 15.91
CA GLY A 141 17.93 2.99 15.77
C GLY A 141 17.63 4.22 14.92
N VAL A 142 18.70 4.88 14.48
CA VAL A 142 18.69 6.11 13.67
C VAL A 142 19.38 5.89 12.32
N PRO A 143 19.25 6.78 11.32
CA PRO A 143 19.88 6.58 10.01
C PRO A 143 21.38 6.31 10.08
N GLU A 144 22.08 6.98 11.00
CA GLU A 144 23.53 6.91 11.17
C GLU A 144 24.00 5.67 11.93
N LYS A 145 23.07 4.96 12.60
CA LYS A 145 23.39 3.79 13.42
C LYS A 145 22.43 2.65 13.10
N PRO A 146 22.92 1.45 12.77
CA PRO A 146 22.09 0.27 12.59
C PRO A 146 21.16 0.03 13.77
N GLY A 147 19.98 -0.51 13.50
CA GLY A 147 19.09 -1.03 14.53
C GLY A 147 19.57 -2.38 15.05
N THR A 148 18.95 -2.84 16.13
CA THR A 148 19.14 -4.14 16.73
C THR A 148 17.86 -4.97 16.63
N PRO A 149 17.94 -6.30 16.45
CA PRO A 149 16.76 -7.17 16.47
C PRO A 149 15.98 -7.03 17.78
N SER A 150 14.66 -7.00 17.69
CA SER A 150 13.80 -7.06 18.88
C SER A 150 13.87 -8.44 19.55
N PRO A 151 13.60 -8.55 20.86
CA PRO A 151 13.58 -9.85 21.55
C PRO A 151 12.57 -10.84 20.95
N SER A 152 11.49 -10.35 20.32
CA SER A 152 10.46 -11.19 19.72
C SER A 152 10.77 -11.66 18.30
N ARG A 153 11.85 -11.13 17.68
CA ARG A 153 12.13 -11.34 16.25
C ARG A 153 12.30 -12.79 15.85
N ASP A 154 12.88 -13.59 16.72
CA ASP A 154 13.20 -15.00 16.47
C ASP A 154 12.25 -15.95 17.22
N THR A 155 11.08 -15.45 17.58
CA THR A 155 10.00 -16.29 18.12
C THR A 155 9.57 -17.34 17.09
N ASP A 156 9.32 -18.55 17.59
CA ASP A 156 8.85 -19.68 16.78
C ASP A 156 7.59 -19.34 15.96
N PRO A 157 7.50 -19.74 14.68
CA PRO A 157 6.36 -19.44 13.81
C PRO A 157 5.01 -19.91 14.37
N GLU A 158 4.94 -21.06 15.01
CA GLU A 158 3.69 -21.57 15.59
C GLU A 158 3.20 -20.70 16.75
N ARG A 159 4.15 -20.20 17.56
CA ARG A 159 3.82 -19.24 18.61
C ARG A 159 3.35 -17.90 18.02
N ASN A 160 4.02 -17.42 16.98
CA ASN A 160 3.62 -16.19 16.28
C ASN A 160 2.23 -16.32 15.66
N LEU A 161 1.91 -17.43 15.00
CA LEU A 161 0.57 -17.71 14.46
C LEU A 161 -0.51 -17.68 15.54
N ARG A 162 -0.23 -18.31 16.70
CA ARG A 162 -1.16 -18.29 17.83
C ARG A 162 -1.42 -16.86 18.30
N ILE A 163 -0.38 -16.07 18.53
CA ILE A 163 -0.51 -14.66 18.94
C ILE A 163 -1.29 -13.88 17.89
N PHE A 164 -0.99 -14.07 16.61
CA PHE A 164 -1.64 -13.37 15.50
C PHE A 164 -3.15 -13.67 15.42
N HIS A 165 -3.54 -14.95 15.63
CA HIS A 165 -4.95 -15.31 15.72
C HIS A 165 -5.61 -14.71 16.98
N GLU A 166 -4.91 -14.71 18.10
CA GLU A 166 -5.39 -14.10 19.33
C GLU A 166 -5.58 -12.58 19.22
N MET A 167 -4.74 -11.88 18.43
CA MET A 167 -4.93 -10.47 18.08
C MET A 167 -6.24 -10.28 17.30
N ARG A 168 -6.46 -11.07 16.25
CA ARG A 168 -7.73 -11.03 15.49
C ARG A 168 -8.95 -11.29 16.37
N ASP A 169 -8.84 -12.22 17.28
CA ASP A 169 -9.94 -12.63 18.16
C ASP A 169 -10.17 -11.63 19.32
N GLY A 170 -9.43 -10.51 19.36
CA GLY A 170 -9.61 -9.44 20.36
C GLY A 170 -9.14 -9.81 21.77
N LYS A 171 -8.20 -10.76 21.91
CA LYS A 171 -7.69 -11.16 23.23
C LYS A 171 -6.68 -10.18 23.83
N TYR A 172 -6.18 -9.26 23.03
CA TYR A 172 -5.23 -8.22 23.42
C TYR A 172 -5.83 -6.83 23.24
N ALA A 173 -5.37 -5.87 24.01
CA ALA A 173 -5.76 -4.48 23.87
C ALA A 173 -5.17 -3.86 22.58
N ASP A 174 -5.83 -2.84 22.05
CA ASP A 174 -5.36 -2.11 20.88
C ASP A 174 -3.96 -1.56 21.12
N GLY A 175 -3.04 -1.85 20.17
CA GLY A 175 -1.66 -1.42 20.26
C GLY A 175 -0.74 -2.27 21.16
N GLU A 176 -1.25 -3.29 21.85
CA GLU A 176 -0.45 -4.18 22.69
C GLU A 176 0.48 -5.07 21.86
N TRP A 177 0.01 -5.52 20.70
CA TRP A 177 0.77 -6.32 19.75
C TRP A 177 0.68 -5.73 18.35
N CYS A 178 1.70 -5.95 17.54
CA CYS A 178 1.69 -5.68 16.11
C CYS A 178 2.41 -6.78 15.33
N LEU A 179 2.10 -6.94 14.05
CA LEU A 179 2.85 -7.80 13.13
C LEU A 179 3.94 -7.00 12.45
N ARG A 180 5.18 -7.51 12.44
CA ARG A 180 6.33 -6.90 11.77
C ARG A 180 6.91 -7.82 10.72
N ALA A 181 7.27 -7.27 9.56
CA ALA A 181 8.08 -7.98 8.58
C ALA A 181 9.53 -8.09 9.09
N LYS A 182 10.18 -9.24 8.85
CA LYS A 182 11.62 -9.41 9.07
C LYS A 182 12.41 -8.78 7.91
N ILE A 183 12.95 -7.59 8.15
CA ILE A 183 13.75 -6.86 7.16
C ILE A 183 15.13 -6.59 7.75
N ASP A 184 16.09 -6.16 6.92
CA ASP A 184 17.43 -5.86 7.38
C ASP A 184 17.47 -4.69 8.38
N MET A 185 17.85 -4.97 9.63
CA MET A 185 17.98 -3.97 10.69
C MET A 185 19.20 -3.05 10.49
N ALA A 186 20.10 -3.38 9.56
CA ALA A 186 21.22 -2.53 9.18
C ALA A 186 20.92 -1.60 7.98
N SER A 187 19.71 -1.70 7.40
CA SER A 187 19.31 -0.85 6.28
C SER A 187 19.56 0.64 6.60
N PRO A 188 20.19 1.41 5.70
CA PRO A 188 20.33 2.86 5.85
C PRO A 188 18.98 3.59 5.86
N ASN A 189 17.97 3.01 5.22
CA ASN A 189 16.60 3.50 5.30
C ASN A 189 15.88 2.89 6.49
N ILE A 190 15.70 3.69 7.55
CA ILE A 190 15.03 3.25 8.79
C ILE A 190 13.60 2.74 8.60
N HIS A 191 12.93 3.11 7.50
CA HIS A 191 11.59 2.62 7.16
C HIS A 191 11.59 1.17 6.67
N PHE A 192 12.76 0.62 6.32
CA PHE A 192 12.95 -0.79 5.94
C PHE A 192 13.54 -1.64 7.07
N ARG A 193 13.47 -1.20 8.32
CA ARG A 193 13.92 -1.97 9.49
C ARG A 193 12.70 -2.53 10.20
N ASP A 194 12.46 -3.84 10.05
CA ASP A 194 11.35 -4.61 10.67
C ASP A 194 10.03 -3.79 10.81
N ARG A 195 9.54 -3.30 9.67
CA ARG A 195 8.36 -2.45 9.60
C ARG A 195 7.09 -3.20 10.04
N VAL A 196 6.16 -2.50 10.68
CA VAL A 196 4.78 -2.97 10.88
C VAL A 196 4.08 -3.15 9.53
N ILE A 197 3.39 -4.27 9.37
CA ILE A 197 2.64 -4.66 8.18
C ILE A 197 1.21 -5.03 8.55
#